data_01bee1fe8e3d936b516c6d792bb8a037
#
_entry.id   01bee1fe8e3d936b516c6d792bb8a037
#
_cell.length_a   1.000
_cell.length_b   1.000
_cell.length_c   1.000
_cell.angle_alpha   90.00
_cell.angle_beta   90.00
_cell.angle_gamma   90.00
#
_symmetry.space_group_name_H-M   'P 1'
#
loop_
_entity.id
_entity.type
_entity.pdbx_description
1 polymer ?
#
loop_
_entity_poly.entity_id
_entity_poly.type
_entity_poly.pdbx_seq_one_letter_code
_entity_poly.pdbx_strand_id
1 'polypeptide(L)'
;MNIRKIKLEDSTQLFNWVNKTDSLSVKVENQKKINFSAHSKWFSERMNDPNTSIWIIENKNKIPIGQIRFQKKMDNYFDVDIYLTKHERKKGVASKALNLAINKVNFYSFRAIIKKSNRRSYNFFLKNGFSLSHEDNNMWVLVNIIK
;
A
#
# COMPACT_ATOMS: atom_id res chain seq x y z
N MET A 1 17.34 0.47 -5.73
CA MET A 1 16.09 0.30 -4.96
C MET A 1 15.81 -1.18 -4.75
N ASN A 2 15.42 -1.56 -3.57
CA ASN A 2 14.98 -2.92 -3.28
C ASN A 2 13.77 -2.89 -2.37
N ILE A 3 13.16 -4.06 -2.17
CA ILE A 3 12.11 -4.23 -1.17
C ILE A 3 12.53 -5.35 -0.21
N ARG A 4 12.09 -5.24 1.03
CA ARG A 4 12.31 -6.26 2.05
C ARG A 4 11.08 -6.43 2.92
N LYS A 5 10.95 -7.57 3.56
CA LYS A 5 9.86 -7.79 4.50
C LYS A 5 9.96 -6.86 5.70
N ILE A 6 8.81 -6.49 6.23
CA ILE A 6 8.70 -5.64 7.41
C ILE A 6 9.33 -6.31 8.63
N LYS A 7 9.88 -5.48 9.54
CA LYS A 7 10.42 -5.90 10.82
C LYS A 7 9.75 -5.12 11.95
N LEU A 8 9.84 -5.60 13.17
CA LEU A 8 9.27 -4.92 14.35
C LEU A 8 9.75 -3.47 14.46
N GLU A 9 11.01 -3.24 14.18
CA GLU A 9 11.63 -1.91 14.25
C GLU A 9 11.08 -0.92 13.22
N ASP A 10 10.35 -1.38 12.21
CA ASP A 10 9.74 -0.50 11.22
C ASP A 10 8.46 0.17 11.72
N SER A 11 7.94 -0.22 12.88
CA SER A 11 6.67 0.27 13.41
C SER A 11 6.61 1.80 13.50
N THR A 12 7.65 2.42 14.04
CA THR A 12 7.71 3.88 14.19
C THR A 12 7.69 4.58 12.84
N GLN A 13 8.41 4.05 11.86
CA GLN A 13 8.44 4.63 10.52
C GLN A 13 7.06 4.55 9.85
N LEU A 14 6.38 3.41 9.97
CA LEU A 14 5.03 3.27 9.43
C LEU A 14 4.05 4.22 10.12
N PHE A 15 4.17 4.36 11.44
CA PHE A 15 3.35 5.29 12.20
C PHE A 15 3.51 6.73 11.68
N ASN A 16 4.75 7.14 11.46
CA ASN A 16 5.03 8.50 10.95
C ASN A 16 4.45 8.69 9.55
N TRP A 17 4.60 7.69 8.67
CA TRP A 17 4.08 7.80 7.31
C TRP A 17 2.56 7.87 7.26
N VAL A 18 1.85 7.04 8.05
CA VAL A 18 0.38 7.00 8.01
C VAL A 18 -0.24 8.29 8.52
N ASN A 19 0.47 9.05 9.35
CA ASN A 19 -0.02 10.31 9.89
C ASN A 19 0.42 11.55 9.12
N LYS A 20 1.14 11.39 8.01
CA LYS A 20 1.47 12.52 7.14
C LYS A 20 0.20 13.06 6.49
N THR A 21 0.14 14.38 6.27
CA THR A 21 -1.02 15.05 5.69
C THR A 21 -1.39 14.46 4.33
N ASP A 22 -0.41 14.17 3.50
CA ASP A 22 -0.65 13.60 2.18
C ASP A 22 -1.19 12.17 2.24
N SER A 23 -0.82 11.39 3.26
CA SER A 23 -1.39 10.06 3.48
C SER A 23 -2.84 10.16 3.95
N LEU A 24 -3.11 11.04 4.93
CA LEU A 24 -4.45 11.19 5.51
C LEU A 24 -5.47 11.65 4.48
N SER A 25 -5.07 12.54 3.57
CA SER A 25 -5.99 13.10 2.56
C SER A 25 -6.48 12.07 1.55
N VAL A 26 -5.73 10.98 1.31
CA VAL A 26 -6.08 9.96 0.33
C VAL A 26 -6.63 8.67 0.94
N LYS A 27 -6.69 8.58 2.27
CA LYS A 27 -7.22 7.37 2.94
C LYS A 27 -8.71 7.22 2.67
N VAL A 28 -9.10 5.98 2.40
CA VAL A 28 -10.48 5.62 2.08
C VAL A 28 -11.34 5.53 3.34
N GLU A 29 -10.81 4.96 4.42
CA GLU A 29 -11.57 4.68 5.62
C GLU A 29 -11.46 5.80 6.65
N ASN A 30 -10.35 5.88 7.38
CA ASN A 30 -10.18 6.82 8.47
C ASN A 30 -9.16 7.90 8.10
N GLN A 31 -9.61 9.16 7.98
CA GLN A 31 -8.78 10.30 7.61
C GLN A 31 -8.22 11.06 8.82
N LYS A 32 -8.54 10.63 10.04
CA LYS A 32 -8.00 11.22 11.26
C LYS A 32 -6.65 10.62 11.60
N LYS A 33 -5.82 11.41 12.28
CA LYS A 33 -4.55 10.91 12.79
C LYS A 33 -4.78 9.75 13.75
N ILE A 34 -3.92 8.74 13.65
CA ILE A 34 -3.96 7.56 14.52
C ILE A 34 -2.98 7.80 15.66
N ASN A 35 -3.37 7.50 16.91
CA ASN A 35 -2.45 7.59 18.03
C ASN A 35 -1.48 6.39 18.04
N PHE A 36 -0.36 6.54 18.75
CA PHE A 36 0.70 5.53 18.77
C PHE A 36 0.22 4.18 19.31
N SER A 37 -0.61 4.21 20.36
CA SER A 37 -1.13 2.99 20.97
C SER A 37 -2.00 2.18 20.01
N ALA A 38 -2.93 2.84 19.32
CA ALA A 38 -3.78 2.20 18.32
C ALA A 38 -2.95 1.65 17.15
N HIS A 39 -1.94 2.40 16.70
CA HIS A 39 -1.06 1.94 15.64
C HIS A 39 -0.23 0.73 16.06
N SER A 40 0.31 0.73 17.26
CA SER A 40 1.12 -0.38 17.77
C SER A 40 0.31 -1.66 17.86
N LYS A 41 -0.95 -1.58 18.30
CA LYS A 41 -1.86 -2.71 18.32
C LYS A 41 -2.13 -3.23 16.90
N TRP A 42 -2.47 -2.34 15.98
CA TRP A 42 -2.69 -2.68 14.58
C TRP A 42 -1.46 -3.35 13.97
N PHE A 43 -0.28 -2.77 14.19
CA PHE A 43 0.97 -3.29 13.65
C PHE A 43 1.25 -4.71 14.16
N SER A 44 1.10 -4.93 15.46
CA SER A 44 1.31 -6.25 16.07
C SER A 44 0.35 -7.29 15.50
N GLU A 45 -0.91 -6.93 15.33
CA GLU A 45 -1.90 -7.82 14.72
C GLU A 45 -1.54 -8.16 13.27
N ARG A 46 -1.09 -7.16 12.48
CA ARG A 46 -0.73 -7.40 11.08
C ARG A 46 0.54 -8.21 10.91
N MET A 47 1.51 -8.06 11.80
CA MET A 47 2.75 -8.86 11.78
C MET A 47 2.47 -10.35 11.93
N ASN A 48 1.41 -10.70 12.65
CA ASN A 48 1.04 -12.09 12.93
C ASN A 48 -0.09 -12.61 12.04
N ASP A 49 -0.58 -11.81 11.12
CA ASP A 49 -1.70 -12.17 10.25
C ASP A 49 -1.17 -12.84 8.98
N PRO A 50 -1.52 -14.12 8.72
CA PRO A 50 -1.09 -14.81 7.51
C PRO A 50 -1.69 -14.22 6.23
N ASN A 51 -2.77 -13.43 6.35
CA ASN A 51 -3.43 -12.76 5.23
C ASN A 51 -2.91 -11.35 4.98
N THR A 52 -1.81 -10.97 5.63
CA THR A 52 -1.18 -9.66 5.46
C THR A 52 0.29 -9.84 5.08
N SER A 53 0.73 -9.10 4.08
CA SER A 53 2.13 -9.06 3.67
C SER A 53 2.54 -7.59 3.50
N ILE A 54 3.55 -7.16 4.27
CA ILE A 54 4.02 -5.78 4.24
C ILE A 54 5.49 -5.77 3.84
N TRP A 55 5.82 -4.89 2.90
CA TRP A 55 7.16 -4.74 2.35
C TRP A 55 7.63 -3.31 2.49
N ILE A 56 8.86 -3.13 2.95
CA ILE A 56 9.51 -1.82 2.99
C ILE A 56 10.26 -1.61 1.70
N ILE A 57 10.08 -0.44 1.10
CA ILE A 57 10.83 -0.02 -0.08
C ILE A 57 12.05 0.77 0.41
N GLU A 58 13.22 0.38 -0.05
CA GLU A 58 14.48 1.03 0.32
C GLU A 58 15.17 1.59 -0.91
N ASN A 59 15.85 2.73 -0.74
CA ASN A 59 16.71 3.26 -1.80
C ASN A 59 18.04 2.49 -1.86
N LYS A 60 18.94 2.93 -2.74
CA LYS A 60 20.25 2.28 -2.92
C LYS A 60 21.13 2.33 -1.66
N ASN A 61 20.86 3.26 -0.74
CA ASN A 61 21.58 3.38 0.52
C ASN A 61 20.88 2.64 1.68
N LYS A 62 19.89 1.80 1.36
CA LYS A 62 19.09 1.03 2.32
C LYS A 62 18.28 1.92 3.28
N ILE A 63 17.93 3.11 2.85
CA ILE A 63 17.05 4.01 3.61
C ILE A 63 15.60 3.73 3.21
N PRO A 64 14.70 3.50 4.19
CA PRO A 64 13.28 3.31 3.91
C PRO A 64 12.66 4.53 3.25
N ILE A 65 12.02 4.35 2.11
CA ILE A 65 11.39 5.41 1.32
C ILE A 65 9.91 5.15 1.05
N GLY A 66 9.39 4.03 1.49
CA GLY A 66 7.98 3.70 1.30
C GLY A 66 7.64 2.30 1.76
N GLN A 67 6.36 1.92 1.56
CA GLN A 67 5.89 0.59 1.89
C GLN A 67 4.83 0.11 0.90
N ILE A 68 4.69 -1.20 0.80
CA ILE A 68 3.60 -1.86 0.10
C ILE A 68 2.96 -2.84 1.06
N ARG A 69 1.63 -2.80 1.17
CA ARG A 69 0.89 -3.75 1.99
C ARG A 69 -0.14 -4.45 1.12
N PHE A 70 -0.18 -5.77 1.23
CA PHE A 70 -1.25 -6.60 0.71
C PHE A 70 -2.02 -7.16 1.89
N GLN A 71 -3.32 -6.98 1.91
CA GLN A 71 -4.16 -7.47 3.01
C GLN A 71 -5.43 -8.08 2.46
N LYS A 72 -5.61 -9.37 2.70
CA LYS A 72 -6.85 -10.07 2.38
C LYS A 72 -7.90 -9.72 3.43
N LYS A 73 -9.08 -9.31 2.96
CA LYS A 73 -10.19 -8.99 3.86
C LYS A 73 -11.20 -10.13 3.87
N MET A 74 -12.42 -9.93 3.42
CA MET A 74 -13.48 -10.92 3.55
C MET A 74 -13.76 -11.70 2.26
N ASP A 75 -13.05 -11.38 1.19
CA ASP A 75 -13.19 -12.04 -0.09
C ASP A 75 -11.83 -12.57 -0.57
N ASN A 76 -11.75 -13.02 -1.81
CA ASN A 76 -10.53 -13.61 -2.36
C ASN A 76 -9.51 -12.59 -2.86
N TYR A 77 -9.77 -11.29 -2.70
CA TYR A 77 -8.87 -10.25 -3.16
C TYR A 77 -7.94 -9.78 -2.05
N PHE A 78 -6.70 -9.50 -2.43
CA PHE A 78 -5.75 -8.81 -1.56
C PHE A 78 -5.78 -7.32 -1.90
N ASP A 79 -6.20 -6.51 -0.93
CA ASP A 79 -6.20 -5.06 -1.08
C ASP A 79 -4.77 -4.55 -1.04
N VAL A 80 -4.45 -3.67 -1.98
CA VAL A 80 -3.11 -3.10 -2.13
C VAL A 80 -3.11 -1.68 -1.56
N ASP A 81 -2.19 -1.43 -0.64
CA ASP A 81 -1.89 -0.10 -0.16
C ASP A 81 -0.41 0.18 -0.43
N ILE A 82 -0.11 1.32 -1.02
CA ILE A 82 1.25 1.70 -1.33
C ILE A 82 1.49 3.16 -0.93
N TYR A 83 2.61 3.40 -0.27
CA TYR A 83 3.05 4.73 0.11
C TYR A 83 4.49 4.92 -0.30
N LEU A 84 4.82 6.10 -0.81
CA LEU A 84 6.16 6.49 -1.15
C LEU A 84 6.38 7.92 -0.64
N THR A 85 7.55 8.18 -0.04
CA THR A 85 7.86 9.53 0.43
C THR A 85 7.84 10.51 -0.74
N LYS A 86 7.47 11.76 -0.46
CA LYS A 86 7.19 12.76 -1.48
C LYS A 86 8.33 12.93 -2.49
N HIS A 87 9.57 12.95 -2.02
CA HIS A 87 10.74 13.15 -2.89
C HIS A 87 11.04 11.98 -3.83
N GLU A 88 10.49 10.81 -3.53
CA GLU A 88 10.73 9.61 -4.32
C GLU A 88 9.63 9.34 -5.35
N ARG A 89 8.61 10.19 -5.40
CA ARG A 89 7.49 10.04 -6.34
C ARG A 89 7.86 10.52 -7.74
N LYS A 90 7.11 10.04 -8.75
CA LYS A 90 7.26 10.41 -10.17
C LYS A 90 8.60 9.97 -10.79
N LYS A 91 9.26 8.98 -10.21
CA LYS A 91 10.52 8.43 -10.70
C LYS A 91 10.41 6.98 -11.14
N GLY A 92 9.18 6.43 -11.17
CA GLY A 92 8.96 5.03 -11.52
C GLY A 92 9.26 4.04 -10.39
N VAL A 93 9.63 4.50 -9.21
CA VAL A 93 9.98 3.65 -8.06
C VAL A 93 8.78 2.83 -7.60
N ALA A 94 7.62 3.45 -7.49
CA ALA A 94 6.40 2.77 -7.04
C ALA A 94 6.01 1.62 -7.96
N SER A 95 6.07 1.82 -9.28
CA SER A 95 5.78 0.78 -10.28
C SER A 95 6.75 -0.39 -10.14
N LYS A 96 8.02 -0.10 -10.03
CA LYS A 96 9.05 -1.12 -9.87
C LYS A 96 8.87 -1.91 -8.57
N ALA A 97 8.60 -1.21 -7.47
CA ALA A 97 8.38 -1.83 -6.17
C ALA A 97 7.14 -2.71 -6.16
N LEU A 98 6.04 -2.25 -6.77
CA LEU A 98 4.80 -3.03 -6.85
C LEU A 98 5.03 -4.33 -7.63
N ASN A 99 5.71 -4.27 -8.77
CA ASN A 99 6.01 -5.46 -9.57
C ASN A 99 6.90 -6.43 -8.80
N LEU A 100 7.92 -5.95 -8.10
CA LEU A 100 8.76 -6.80 -7.26
C LEU A 100 7.95 -7.48 -6.16
N ALA A 101 7.07 -6.73 -5.50
CA ALA A 101 6.27 -7.25 -4.39
C ALA A 101 5.26 -8.31 -4.88
N ILE A 102 4.59 -8.06 -6.00
CA ILE A 102 3.66 -9.01 -6.59
C ILE A 102 4.36 -10.32 -6.92
N ASN A 103 5.58 -10.26 -7.41
CA ASN A 103 6.35 -11.46 -7.76
C ASN A 103 6.88 -12.23 -6.53
N LYS A 104 6.93 -11.59 -5.37
CA LYS A 104 7.42 -12.23 -4.14
C LYS A 104 6.32 -12.89 -3.34
N VAL A 105 5.05 -12.54 -3.58
CA VAL A 105 3.93 -13.13 -2.86
C VAL A 105 3.24 -14.18 -3.74
N ASN A 106 2.61 -15.14 -3.08
CA ASN A 106 1.89 -16.20 -3.78
C ASN A 106 0.39 -15.90 -3.78
N PHE A 107 0.04 -14.72 -4.25
CA PHE A 107 -1.34 -14.25 -4.35
C PHE A 107 -1.68 -14.06 -5.82
N TYR A 108 -2.97 -14.18 -6.17
CA TYR A 108 -3.40 -14.18 -7.56
C TYR A 108 -4.38 -13.04 -7.90
N SER A 109 -5.05 -12.49 -6.90
CA SER A 109 -6.09 -11.48 -7.12
C SER A 109 -5.83 -10.28 -6.23
N PHE A 110 -5.58 -9.14 -6.88
CA PHE A 110 -5.26 -7.88 -6.19
C PHE A 110 -6.34 -6.85 -6.47
N ARG A 111 -6.62 -6.01 -5.49
CA ARG A 111 -7.62 -4.96 -5.60
C ARG A 111 -7.07 -3.65 -5.04
N ALA A 112 -7.38 -2.55 -5.74
CA ALA A 112 -7.07 -1.21 -5.26
C ALA A 112 -8.39 -0.42 -5.17
N ILE A 113 -8.68 0.13 -3.99
CA ILE A 113 -9.84 0.97 -3.76
C ILE A 113 -9.35 2.41 -3.63
N ILE A 114 -9.79 3.28 -4.53
CA ILE A 114 -9.21 4.61 -4.70
C ILE A 114 -10.29 5.67 -4.68
N LYS A 115 -10.09 6.73 -3.87
CA LYS A 115 -10.99 7.89 -3.86
C LYS A 115 -10.96 8.58 -5.22
N LYS A 116 -12.11 9.02 -5.69
CA LYS A 116 -12.21 9.75 -6.97
C LYS A 116 -11.45 11.07 -6.98
N SER A 117 -11.12 11.61 -5.81
CA SER A 117 -10.24 12.76 -5.68
C SER A 117 -8.76 12.41 -5.91
N ASN A 118 -8.39 11.13 -5.90
CA ASN A 118 -7.02 10.66 -6.03
C ASN A 118 -6.75 10.11 -7.43
N ARG A 119 -6.85 10.98 -8.45
CA ARG A 119 -6.65 10.62 -9.85
C ARG A 119 -5.24 10.06 -10.12
N ARG A 120 -4.25 10.54 -9.39
CA ARG A 120 -2.87 10.07 -9.54
C ARG A 120 -2.76 8.58 -9.25
N SER A 121 -3.37 8.11 -8.16
CA SER A 121 -3.38 6.69 -7.80
C SER A 121 -4.14 5.86 -8.82
N TYR A 122 -5.28 6.36 -9.27
CA TYR A 122 -6.08 5.70 -10.30
C TYR A 122 -5.25 5.44 -11.57
N ASN A 123 -4.57 6.47 -12.07
CA ASN A 123 -3.72 6.35 -13.25
C ASN A 123 -2.54 5.42 -13.01
N PHE A 124 -1.97 5.45 -11.81
CA PHE A 124 -0.87 4.57 -11.42
C PHE A 124 -1.28 3.10 -11.52
N PHE A 125 -2.43 2.74 -10.96
CA PHE A 125 -2.88 1.35 -10.99
C PHE A 125 -3.27 0.91 -12.40
N LEU A 126 -3.91 1.76 -13.19
CA LEU A 126 -4.19 1.45 -14.60
C LEU A 126 -2.91 1.15 -15.37
N LYS A 127 -1.88 1.97 -15.17
CA LYS A 127 -0.58 1.78 -15.81
C LYS A 127 0.10 0.48 -15.39
N ASN A 128 -0.21 -0.03 -14.22
CA ASN A 128 0.42 -1.23 -13.68
C ASN A 128 -0.46 -2.49 -13.80
N GLY A 129 -1.34 -2.54 -14.77
CA GLY A 129 -2.06 -3.75 -15.12
C GLY A 129 -3.38 -3.95 -14.41
N PHE A 130 -3.83 -2.97 -13.64
CA PHE A 130 -5.15 -3.02 -13.02
C PHE A 130 -6.20 -2.48 -13.99
N SER A 131 -7.41 -2.98 -13.88
CA SER A 131 -8.54 -2.49 -14.67
C SER A 131 -9.73 -2.19 -13.77
N LEU A 132 -10.54 -1.23 -14.19
CA LEU A 132 -11.72 -0.82 -13.43
C LEU A 132 -12.72 -1.97 -13.36
N SER A 133 -13.07 -2.37 -12.14
CA SER A 133 -14.09 -3.38 -11.87
C SER A 133 -15.45 -2.74 -11.68
N HIS A 134 -15.53 -1.76 -10.80
CA HIS A 134 -16.76 -1.01 -10.56
C HIS A 134 -16.43 0.31 -9.86
N GLU A 135 -17.41 1.19 -9.73
CA GLU A 135 -17.26 2.49 -9.09
C GLU A 135 -18.58 2.94 -8.48
N ASP A 136 -18.50 3.84 -7.54
CA ASP A 136 -19.63 4.60 -7.03
C ASP A 136 -19.32 6.10 -7.14
N ASN A 137 -20.08 6.97 -6.46
CA ASN A 137 -19.86 8.41 -6.54
C ASN A 137 -18.53 8.85 -5.93
N ASN A 138 -17.96 8.07 -5.05
CA ASN A 138 -16.79 8.45 -4.25
C ASN A 138 -15.53 7.66 -4.57
N MET A 139 -15.67 6.43 -5.08
CA MET A 139 -14.57 5.47 -5.20
C MET A 139 -14.51 4.81 -6.56
N TRP A 140 -13.28 4.49 -6.99
CA TRP A 140 -13.01 3.49 -8.02
C TRP A 140 -12.51 2.21 -7.36
N VAL A 141 -12.94 1.08 -7.87
CA VAL A 141 -12.42 -0.24 -7.47
C VAL A 141 -11.76 -0.87 -8.68
N LEU A 142 -10.46 -1.06 -8.60
CA LEU A 142 -9.65 -1.64 -9.68
C LEU A 142 -9.14 -3.01 -9.23
N VAL A 143 -9.03 -3.92 -10.18
CA VAL A 143 -8.56 -5.28 -9.90
C VAL A 143 -7.48 -5.71 -10.88
N ASN A 144 -6.63 -6.60 -10.42
CA ASN A 144 -5.63 -7.26 -11.25
C ASN A 144 -5.59 -8.74 -10.85
N ILE A 145 -5.93 -9.61 -11.80
CA ILE A 145 -5.92 -11.05 -11.57
C ILE A 145 -4.77 -11.64 -12.37
N ILE A 146 -3.82 -12.24 -11.64
CA ILE A 146 -2.62 -12.82 -12.20
C ILE A 146 -2.83 -14.33 -12.35
N LYS A 147 -2.60 -14.83 -13.54
CA LYS A 147 -2.75 -16.24 -13.86
C LYS A 147 -1.42 -16.99 -13.77
#